data_549bd882d3003b4416b4aec04c10fc94
#
_entry.id   549bd882d3003b4416b4aec04c10fc94
#
_cell.length_a   1.000
_cell.length_b   1.000
_cell.length_c   1.000
_cell.angle_alpha   90.00
_cell.angle_beta   90.00
_cell.angle_gamma   90.00
#
_symmetry.space_group_name_H-M   'P 1'
#
loop_
_entity.id
_entity.type
_entity.pdbx_description
1 polymer ?
#
loop_
_entity_poly.entity_id
_entity_poly.type
_entity_poly.pdbx_seq_one_letter_code
_entity_poly.pdbx_strand_id
1 'polypeptide(L)'
;MFLHEKKITGEYDMKKIAFVTGSRADYGIMRRYLNFLNNDVDINLKILVTGALLSETYGNQVELIYQDGFDIAAEIKVNLDSSSNRSVLHTMAETLDGFAEHFSKNKY
;
A
#
# COMPACT_ATOMS: atom_id res chain seq x y z
N MET A 1 -3.99 -6.64 -1.56
CA MET A 1 -4.20 -6.48 -3.01
C MET A 1 -2.89 -6.20 -3.69
N PHE A 2 -2.60 -6.91 -4.75
CA PHE A 2 -1.40 -6.72 -5.56
C PHE A 2 -1.73 -6.11 -6.91
N LEU A 3 -0.91 -5.16 -7.35
CA LEU A 3 -0.93 -4.60 -8.69
C LEU A 3 0.44 -4.82 -9.33
N HIS A 4 0.44 -5.18 -10.60
CA HIS A 4 1.66 -5.58 -11.28
C HIS A 4 1.69 -5.10 -12.73
N GLU A 5 2.84 -4.55 -13.13
CA GLU A 5 3.16 -4.26 -14.51
C GLU A 5 4.52 -4.86 -14.84
N LYS A 6 4.60 -5.59 -15.93
CA LYS A 6 5.85 -6.12 -16.43
C LYS A 6 6.55 -5.06 -17.28
N LYS A 7 7.76 -4.67 -16.90
CA LYS A 7 8.59 -3.78 -17.70
C LYS A 7 9.64 -4.58 -18.44
N ILE A 8 9.71 -4.35 -19.74
CA ILE A 8 10.75 -4.92 -20.58
C ILE A 8 11.72 -3.78 -20.94
N THR A 9 12.94 -3.86 -20.40
CA THR A 9 14.00 -2.87 -20.67
C THR A 9 15.21 -3.57 -21.26
N GLY A 10 15.20 -3.79 -22.56
CA GLY A 10 16.31 -4.48 -23.22
C GLY A 10 16.47 -5.90 -22.72
N GLU A 11 17.58 -6.21 -22.06
CA GLU A 11 17.94 -7.56 -21.60
C GLU A 11 17.40 -7.92 -20.23
N TYR A 12 16.83 -6.96 -19.51
CA TYR A 12 16.42 -7.15 -18.11
C TYR A 12 14.94 -6.86 -17.92
N ASP A 13 14.25 -7.86 -17.37
CA ASP A 13 12.82 -7.83 -17.12
C ASP A 13 12.57 -7.71 -15.61
N MET A 14 12.23 -6.50 -15.15
CA MET A 14 11.94 -6.24 -13.75
C MET A 14 10.45 -6.05 -13.53
N LYS A 15 9.89 -6.78 -12.57
CA LYS A 15 8.49 -6.66 -12.20
C LYS A 15 8.33 -5.62 -11.10
N LYS A 16 7.50 -4.63 -11.34
CA LYS A 16 7.14 -3.63 -10.34
C LYS A 16 5.79 -4.03 -9.75
N ILE A 17 5.77 -4.35 -8.46
CA ILE A 17 4.58 -4.84 -7.76
C ILE A 17 4.22 -3.87 -6.65
N ALA A 18 2.96 -3.47 -6.57
CA ALA A 18 2.44 -2.72 -5.44
C ALA A 18 1.52 -3.59 -4.59
N PHE A 19 1.78 -3.62 -3.30
CA PHE A 19 0.90 -4.23 -2.31
C PHE A 19 0.19 -3.14 -1.54
N VAL A 20 -1.14 -3.18 -1.56
CA VAL A 20 -1.98 -2.21 -0.84
C VAL A 20 -2.41 -2.83 0.49
N THR A 21 -2.14 -2.15 1.58
CA THR A 21 -2.53 -2.61 2.91
C THR A 21 -3.18 -1.49 3.72
N GLY A 22 -4.26 -1.79 4.39
CA GLY A 22 -5.04 -0.84 5.19
C GLY A 22 -5.21 -1.22 6.65
N SER A 23 -4.71 -2.39 7.05
CA SER A 23 -4.84 -2.85 8.42
C SER A 23 -3.66 -3.70 8.85
N ARG A 24 -3.42 -3.76 10.15
CA ARG A 24 -2.38 -4.61 10.73
C ARG A 24 -2.63 -6.09 10.44
N ALA A 25 -3.87 -6.52 10.47
CA ALA A 25 -4.23 -7.92 10.20
C ALA A 25 -3.85 -8.34 8.79
N ASP A 26 -4.18 -7.50 7.83
CA ASP A 26 -3.81 -7.63 6.42
C ASP A 26 -2.31 -7.79 6.25
N TYR A 27 -1.58 -6.83 6.79
CA TYR A 27 -0.13 -6.79 6.71
C TYR A 27 0.50 -7.99 7.42
N GLY A 28 0.01 -8.33 8.62
CA GLY A 28 0.55 -9.43 9.42
C GLY A 28 0.47 -10.79 8.71
N ILE A 29 -0.63 -11.04 8.04
CA ILE A 29 -0.82 -12.28 7.27
C ILE A 29 0.17 -12.36 6.11
N MET A 30 0.41 -11.23 5.43
CA MET A 30 1.21 -11.19 4.22
C MET A 30 2.71 -10.96 4.46
N ARG A 31 3.10 -10.61 5.67
CA ARG A 31 4.47 -10.16 5.99
C ARG A 31 5.56 -11.11 5.49
N ARG A 32 5.39 -12.40 5.69
CA ARG A 32 6.38 -13.40 5.23
C ARG A 32 6.49 -13.44 3.72
N TYR A 33 5.35 -13.41 3.05
CA TYR A 33 5.30 -13.39 1.60
C TYR A 33 5.91 -12.12 1.02
N LEU A 34 5.64 -10.99 1.66
CA LEU A 34 6.23 -9.70 1.26
C LEU A 34 7.75 -9.71 1.42
N ASN A 35 8.26 -10.32 2.49
CA ASN A 35 9.70 -10.50 2.67
C ASN A 35 10.31 -11.33 1.55
N PHE A 36 9.64 -12.39 1.16
CA PHE A 36 10.07 -13.23 0.05
C PHE A 36 10.16 -12.42 -1.25
N LEU A 37 9.13 -11.64 -1.55
CA LEU A 37 9.12 -10.78 -2.74
C LEU A 37 10.19 -9.69 -2.68
N ASN A 38 10.39 -9.11 -1.50
CA ASN A 38 11.33 -8.01 -1.33
C ASN A 38 12.79 -8.44 -1.50
N ASN A 39 13.08 -9.71 -1.29
CA ASN A 39 14.41 -10.29 -1.46
C ASN A 39 14.67 -10.80 -2.89
N ASP A 40 13.67 -10.78 -3.75
CA ASP A 40 13.83 -11.20 -5.14
C ASP A 40 14.38 -10.03 -5.96
N VAL A 41 15.54 -10.26 -6.59
CA VAL A 41 16.22 -9.22 -7.37
C VAL A 41 15.45 -8.79 -8.63
N ASP A 42 14.53 -9.63 -9.10
CA ASP A 42 13.72 -9.34 -10.28
C ASP A 42 12.41 -8.64 -9.93
N ILE A 43 12.16 -8.37 -8.65
CA ILE A 43 10.94 -7.74 -8.16
C ILE A 43 11.27 -6.42 -7.47
N ASN A 44 10.60 -5.37 -7.91
CA ASN A 44 10.60 -4.07 -7.23
C ASN A 44 9.28 -3.94 -6.47
N LEU A 45 9.31 -4.29 -5.19
CA LEU A 45 8.12 -4.27 -4.32
C LEU A 45 7.92 -2.88 -3.72
N LYS A 46 6.72 -2.34 -3.89
CA LYS A 46 6.30 -1.08 -3.26
C LYS A 46 5.08 -1.34 -2.38
N ILE A 47 5.07 -0.75 -1.20
CA ILE A 47 3.94 -0.85 -0.28
C ILE A 47 3.14 0.47 -0.36
N LEU A 48 1.84 0.36 -0.52
CA LEU A 48 0.92 1.48 -0.46
C LEU A 48 0.08 1.32 0.80
N VAL A 49 0.19 2.27 1.71
CA VAL A 49 -0.44 2.19 3.03
C VAL A 49 -1.61 3.14 3.10
N THR A 50 -2.71 2.67 3.68
CA THR A 50 -3.92 3.48 3.86
C THR A 50 -4.66 3.05 5.13
N GLY A 51 -5.78 3.69 5.42
CA GLY A 51 -6.71 3.27 6.46
C GLY A 51 -6.17 3.32 7.87
N ALA A 52 -6.50 2.30 8.64
CA ALA A 52 -6.19 2.23 10.07
C ALA A 52 -4.69 2.22 10.37
N LEU A 53 -3.85 1.76 9.45
CA LEU A 53 -2.40 1.75 9.63
C LEU A 53 -1.81 3.16 9.79
N LEU A 54 -2.47 4.17 9.24
CA LEU A 54 -2.03 5.57 9.31
C LEU A 54 -2.74 6.36 10.42
N SER A 55 -3.67 5.74 11.13
CA SER A 55 -4.47 6.43 12.14
C SER A 55 -3.77 6.45 13.50
N GLU A 56 -3.66 7.62 14.08
CA GLU A 56 -3.17 7.78 15.46
C GLU A 56 -4.06 7.07 16.48
N THR A 57 -5.36 7.00 16.21
CA THR A 57 -6.33 6.28 17.04
C THR A 57 -5.95 4.81 17.19
N TYR A 58 -5.34 4.22 16.18
CA TYR A 58 -4.91 2.83 16.18
C TYR A 58 -3.40 2.67 16.41
N GLY A 59 -2.71 3.75 16.85
CA GLY A 59 -1.32 3.69 17.27
C GLY A 59 -0.28 3.79 16.17
N ASN A 60 -0.60 4.41 15.03
CA ASN A 60 0.36 4.61 13.93
C ASN A 60 1.09 3.32 13.53
N GLN A 61 0.34 2.27 13.26
CA GLN A 61 0.88 0.93 13.01
C GLN A 61 1.77 0.84 11.76
N VAL A 62 1.78 1.86 10.94
CA VAL A 62 2.66 1.96 9.76
C VAL A 62 4.15 1.84 10.13
N GLU A 63 4.51 2.20 11.36
CA GLU A 63 5.88 2.08 11.83
C GLU A 63 6.42 0.65 11.74
N LEU A 64 5.56 -0.35 11.90
CA LEU A 64 5.95 -1.76 11.74
C LEU A 64 6.49 -2.04 10.34
N ILE A 65 5.88 -1.45 9.33
CA ILE A 65 6.26 -1.65 7.93
C ILE A 65 7.61 -0.99 7.66
N TYR A 66 7.83 0.20 8.19
CA TYR A 66 9.12 0.88 8.10
C TYR A 66 10.22 0.09 8.81
N GLN A 67 9.94 -0.43 10.00
CA GLN A 67 10.89 -1.23 10.76
C GLN A 67 11.26 -2.53 10.05
N ASP A 68 10.36 -3.10 9.31
CA ASP A 68 10.60 -4.31 8.52
C ASP A 68 11.44 -4.04 7.26
N GLY A 69 11.71 -2.78 6.93
CA GLY A 69 12.59 -2.42 5.82
C GLY A 69 11.94 -2.41 4.45
N PHE A 70 10.61 -2.41 4.38
CA PHE A 70 9.90 -2.31 3.10
C PHE A 70 9.89 -0.88 2.56
N ASP A 71 9.85 -0.77 1.25
CA ASP A 71 9.76 0.51 0.56
C ASP A 71 8.29 0.95 0.46
N ILE A 72 7.93 1.94 1.25
CA ILE A 72 6.59 2.53 1.24
C ILE A 72 6.55 3.65 0.20
N ALA A 73 5.86 3.40 -0.91
CA ALA A 73 5.77 4.35 -2.01
C ALA A 73 4.74 5.46 -1.75
N ALA A 74 3.72 5.18 -0.96
CA ALA A 74 2.70 6.17 -0.64
C ALA A 74 1.98 5.84 0.66
N GLU A 75 1.62 6.89 1.39
CA GLU A 75 0.73 6.84 2.53
C GLU A 75 -0.52 7.64 2.17
N ILE A 76 -1.63 6.93 1.95
CA ILE A 76 -2.88 7.55 1.53
C ILE A 76 -3.77 7.69 2.75
N LYS A 77 -3.74 8.87 3.35
CA LYS A 77 -4.51 9.18 4.55
C LYS A 77 -5.96 9.42 4.21
N VAL A 78 -6.84 8.85 5.02
CA VAL A 78 -8.28 9.03 4.90
C VAL A 78 -8.88 9.30 6.28
N ASN A 79 -10.02 9.98 6.30
CA ASN A 79 -10.77 10.17 7.52
C ASN A 79 -11.57 8.89 7.83
N LEU A 80 -11.29 8.27 8.97
CA LEU A 80 -11.95 7.03 9.38
C LEU A 80 -13.23 7.27 10.20
N ASP A 81 -13.82 8.46 10.14
CA ASP A 81 -15.09 8.73 10.78
C ASP A 81 -16.19 7.87 10.14
N SER A 82 -16.88 7.07 10.96
CA SER A 82 -17.96 6.21 10.53
C SER A 82 -19.26 6.54 11.26
N SER A 83 -19.40 7.77 11.79
CA SER A 83 -20.55 8.22 12.56
C SER A 83 -21.86 8.28 11.76
N SER A 84 -21.77 8.31 10.43
CA SER A 84 -22.91 8.39 9.53
C SER A 84 -22.62 7.70 8.20
N ASN A 85 -23.70 7.39 7.46
CA ASN A 85 -23.55 6.84 6.10
C ASN A 85 -22.79 7.81 5.19
N ARG A 86 -23.03 9.13 5.36
CA ARG A 86 -22.32 10.14 4.61
C ARG A 86 -20.83 10.11 4.88
N SER A 87 -20.42 9.97 6.14
CA SER A 87 -19.01 9.91 6.53
C SER A 87 -18.33 8.68 5.93
N VAL A 88 -19.00 7.54 5.95
CA VAL A 88 -18.47 6.30 5.38
C VAL A 88 -18.24 6.45 3.89
N LEU A 89 -19.24 6.97 3.17
CA LEU A 89 -19.12 7.19 1.72
C LEU A 89 -18.05 8.23 1.38
N HIS A 90 -17.92 9.25 2.20
CA HIS A 90 -16.88 10.27 2.02
C HIS A 90 -15.48 9.65 2.19
N THR A 91 -15.30 8.79 3.19
CA THR A 91 -14.05 8.04 3.39
C THR A 91 -13.71 7.20 2.16
N MET A 92 -14.70 6.50 1.59
CA MET A 92 -14.50 5.73 0.37
C MET A 92 -14.08 6.61 -0.80
N ALA A 93 -14.70 7.77 -0.95
CA ALA A 93 -14.37 8.73 -2.01
C ALA A 93 -12.95 9.27 -1.85
N GLU A 94 -12.54 9.61 -0.64
CA GLU A 94 -11.17 10.08 -0.35
C GLU A 94 -10.15 8.99 -0.66
N THR A 95 -10.46 7.75 -0.33
CA THR A 95 -9.57 6.61 -0.61
C THR A 95 -9.37 6.43 -2.10
N LEU A 96 -10.46 6.45 -2.87
CA LEU A 96 -10.40 6.34 -4.33
C LEU A 96 -9.62 7.49 -4.95
N ASP A 97 -9.85 8.70 -4.48
CA ASP A 97 -9.16 9.90 -4.96
C ASP A 97 -7.64 9.80 -4.70
N GLY A 98 -7.27 9.38 -3.50
CA GLY A 98 -5.85 9.21 -3.14
C GLY A 98 -5.14 8.18 -4.01
N PHE A 99 -5.78 7.06 -4.27
CA PHE A 99 -5.22 6.04 -5.16
C PHE A 99 -5.19 6.51 -6.62
N ALA A 100 -6.22 7.21 -7.07
CA ALA A 100 -6.25 7.77 -8.41
C ALA A 100 -5.07 8.72 -8.64
N GLU A 101 -4.79 9.58 -7.68
CA GLU A 101 -3.64 10.49 -7.73
C GLU A 101 -2.32 9.71 -7.81
N HIS A 102 -2.15 8.70 -6.97
CA HIS A 102 -0.93 7.90 -6.96
C HIS A 102 -0.74 7.15 -8.28
N PHE A 103 -1.79 6.48 -8.78
CA PHE A 103 -1.70 5.69 -10.01
C PHE A 103 -1.65 6.53 -11.27
N SER A 104 -2.00 7.82 -11.20
CA SER A 104 -1.81 8.74 -12.33
C SER A 104 -0.32 8.98 -12.61
N LYS A 105 0.53 8.81 -11.60
CA LYS A 105 1.97 9.09 -11.66
C LYS A 105 2.84 7.84 -11.63
N ASN A 106 2.28 6.72 -11.24
CA ASN A 106 3.02 5.47 -11.01
C ASN A 106 2.30 4.29 -11.64
N LYS A 107 3.02 3.48 -12.39
CA LYS A 107 2.52 2.26 -13.02
C LYS A 107 3.08 1.02 -12.33
N TYR A 108 2.22 0.07 -12.15
CA TYR A 108 2.57 -1.19 -11.50
C TYR A 108 2.18 -2.40 -12.32
#